data_7e78944077bee9ef924e7bc7fd96955d
#
_entry.id   7e78944077bee9ef924e7bc7fd96955d
#
_cell.length_a   1.000
_cell.length_b   1.000
_cell.length_c   1.000
_cell.angle_alpha   90.00
_cell.angle_beta   90.00
_cell.angle_gamma   90.00
#
_symmetry.space_group_name_H-M   'P 1'
#
loop_
_entity.id
_entity.type
_entity.pdbx_description
1 polymer ?
#
loop_
_entity_poly.entity_id
_entity_poly.type
_entity_poly.pdbx_seq_one_letter_code
_entity_poly.pdbx_strand_id
1 'polypeptide(L)'
;MLVRPYTEADLDALRRMHALQGFDYAFPDLADPLFVSKLVVEDDDSRAVMASLARLTCEMYLLVAPGEGKPRERYARLVSLHRAGERDQLARGLEDAHAWLPPPIAKKFGRRLASLGWVRDDAWTPYSRRLTL
;
A
#
# COMPACT_ATOMS: atom_id res chain seq x y z
N MET A 1 -18.27 -4.48 25.25
CA MET A 1 -17.37 -4.27 24.11
C MET A 1 -16.65 -5.56 23.76
N LEU A 2 -16.69 -5.96 22.51
CA LEU A 2 -16.04 -7.18 22.02
C LEU A 2 -15.23 -6.87 20.77
N VAL A 3 -13.96 -7.28 20.73
CA VAL A 3 -13.15 -7.29 19.50
C VAL A 3 -13.18 -8.70 18.92
N ARG A 4 -13.63 -8.83 17.68
CA ARG A 4 -13.78 -10.13 17.03
C ARG A 4 -13.38 -10.08 15.54
N PRO A 5 -13.13 -11.23 14.89
CA PRO A 5 -12.98 -11.27 13.44
C PRO A 5 -14.21 -10.71 12.71
N TYR A 6 -13.92 -10.08 11.57
CA TYR A 6 -14.96 -9.69 10.60
C TYR A 6 -15.67 -10.93 10.06
N THR A 7 -16.97 -10.78 9.77
CA THR A 7 -17.76 -11.73 9.01
C THR A 7 -18.52 -11.00 7.88
N GLU A 8 -19.00 -11.72 6.88
CA GLU A 8 -19.79 -11.15 5.79
C GLU A 8 -21.02 -10.37 6.28
N ALA A 9 -21.58 -10.75 7.43
CA ALA A 9 -22.71 -10.03 8.04
C ALA A 9 -22.37 -8.58 8.44
N ASP A 10 -21.10 -8.26 8.61
CA ASP A 10 -20.63 -6.90 8.96
C ASP A 10 -20.51 -5.97 7.75
N LEU A 11 -20.48 -6.51 6.53
CA LEU A 11 -20.13 -5.77 5.32
C LEU A 11 -20.96 -4.49 5.14
N ASP A 12 -22.28 -4.58 5.29
CA ASP A 12 -23.17 -3.42 5.11
C ASP A 12 -22.93 -2.35 6.19
N ALA A 13 -22.65 -2.75 7.42
CA ALA A 13 -22.29 -1.83 8.49
C ALA A 13 -20.98 -1.08 8.20
N LEU A 14 -19.95 -1.81 7.71
CA LEU A 14 -18.67 -1.22 7.35
C LEU A 14 -18.78 -0.26 6.16
N ARG A 15 -19.57 -0.61 5.15
CA ARG A 15 -19.85 0.28 4.02
C ARG A 15 -20.55 1.57 4.46
N ARG A 16 -21.53 1.47 5.37
CA ARG A 16 -22.17 2.65 5.94
C ARG A 16 -21.19 3.52 6.73
N MET A 17 -20.33 2.93 7.55
CA MET A 17 -19.30 3.68 8.28
C MET A 17 -18.38 4.43 7.32
N HIS A 18 -17.90 3.79 6.28
CA HIS A 18 -17.06 4.40 5.26
C HIS A 18 -17.75 5.57 4.58
N ALA A 19 -19.01 5.40 4.16
CA ALA A 19 -19.78 6.48 3.55
C ALA A 19 -19.98 7.67 4.48
N LEU A 20 -20.26 7.42 5.77
CA LEU A 20 -20.45 8.46 6.77
C LEU A 20 -19.16 9.20 7.13
N GLN A 21 -18.01 8.58 7.04
CA GLN A 21 -16.71 9.22 7.23
C GLN A 21 -16.40 10.25 6.13
N GLY A 22 -16.92 10.06 4.92
CA GLY A 22 -16.80 11.02 3.82
C GLY A 22 -15.40 11.14 3.20
N PHE A 23 -14.54 10.12 3.34
CA PHE A 23 -13.22 10.10 2.71
C PHE A 23 -13.29 9.76 1.22
N ASP A 24 -12.36 10.30 0.43
CA ASP A 24 -12.37 10.19 -1.04
C ASP A 24 -11.87 8.85 -1.59
N TYR A 25 -11.39 7.93 -0.77
CA TYR A 25 -10.98 6.62 -1.25
C TYR A 25 -12.16 5.66 -1.35
N ALA A 26 -12.12 4.75 -2.31
CA ALA A 26 -13.14 3.73 -2.49
C ALA A 26 -13.14 2.71 -1.34
N PHE A 27 -14.33 2.21 -0.98
CA PHE A 27 -14.43 1.11 -0.04
C PHE A 27 -13.68 -0.11 -0.59
N PRO A 28 -12.76 -0.72 0.20
CA PRO A 28 -11.93 -1.81 -0.28
C PRO A 28 -12.73 -3.11 -0.51
N ASP A 29 -12.25 -3.94 -1.42
CA ASP A 29 -12.77 -5.30 -1.59
C ASP A 29 -12.25 -6.20 -0.46
N LEU A 30 -13.07 -6.47 0.54
CA LEU A 30 -12.71 -7.28 1.69
C LEU A 30 -12.57 -8.77 1.39
N ALA A 31 -12.97 -9.23 0.20
CA ALA A 31 -12.74 -10.59 -0.28
C ALA A 31 -11.34 -10.78 -0.87
N ASP A 32 -10.61 -9.69 -1.11
CA ASP A 32 -9.23 -9.74 -1.60
C ASP A 32 -8.34 -10.50 -0.58
N PRO A 33 -7.64 -11.59 -1.02
CA PRO A 33 -6.78 -12.37 -0.14
C PRO A 33 -5.59 -11.61 0.44
N LEU A 34 -5.26 -10.42 -0.09
CA LEU A 34 -4.26 -9.54 0.49
C LEU A 34 -4.67 -8.94 1.84
N PHE A 35 -5.97 -8.94 2.19
CA PHE A 35 -6.42 -8.60 3.53
C PHE A 35 -6.11 -9.75 4.50
N VAL A 36 -5.03 -9.60 5.26
CA VAL A 36 -4.51 -10.64 6.18
C VAL A 36 -5.07 -10.54 7.59
N SER A 37 -5.65 -9.40 7.95
CA SER A 37 -6.32 -9.21 9.24
C SER A 37 -7.53 -8.31 9.05
N LYS A 38 -8.69 -8.76 9.51
CA LYS A 38 -9.95 -8.03 9.48
C LYS A 38 -10.62 -8.19 10.84
N LEU A 39 -10.65 -7.12 11.62
CA LEU A 39 -11.19 -7.11 12.98
C LEU A 39 -12.27 -6.06 13.12
N VAL A 40 -13.26 -6.36 13.92
CA VAL A 40 -14.42 -5.50 14.20
C VAL A 40 -14.58 -5.33 15.70
N VAL A 41 -14.89 -4.11 16.12
CA VAL A 41 -15.39 -3.82 17.47
C VAL A 41 -16.90 -3.86 17.46
N GLU A 42 -17.45 -4.69 18.30
CA GLU A 42 -18.87 -4.78 18.57
C GLU A 42 -19.21 -4.08 19.90
N ASP A 43 -20.22 -3.23 19.90
CA ASP A 43 -20.69 -2.57 21.11
C ASP A 43 -21.59 -3.49 21.96
N ASP A 44 -22.11 -2.97 23.08
CA ASP A 44 -22.96 -3.74 24.00
C ASP A 44 -24.33 -4.09 23.39
N ASP A 45 -24.73 -3.43 22.31
CA ASP A 45 -25.95 -3.74 21.54
C ASP A 45 -25.68 -4.67 20.35
N SER A 46 -24.50 -5.34 20.31
CA SER A 46 -24.07 -6.24 19.23
C SER A 46 -23.96 -5.57 17.85
N ARG A 47 -23.66 -4.27 17.81
CA ARG A 47 -23.47 -3.53 16.57
C ARG A 47 -21.99 -3.34 16.28
N ALA A 48 -21.58 -3.54 15.03
CA ALA A 48 -20.25 -3.18 14.57
C ALA A 48 -20.10 -1.66 14.55
N VAL A 49 -19.16 -1.14 15.34
CA VAL A 49 -18.96 0.34 15.52
C VAL A 49 -17.57 0.81 15.09
N MET A 50 -16.64 -0.08 14.88
CA MET A 50 -15.27 0.22 14.42
C MET A 50 -14.69 -1.00 13.73
N ALA A 51 -13.79 -0.80 12.76
CA ALA A 51 -13.08 -1.90 12.12
C ALA A 51 -11.61 -1.53 11.86
N SER A 52 -10.76 -2.53 11.91
CA SER A 52 -9.36 -2.46 11.49
C SER A 52 -9.12 -3.51 10.40
N LEU A 53 -8.60 -3.05 9.26
CA LEU A 53 -8.39 -3.85 8.07
C LEU A 53 -6.92 -3.73 7.64
N ALA A 54 -6.18 -4.83 7.64
CA ALA A 54 -4.77 -4.85 7.28
C ALA A 54 -4.57 -5.57 5.95
N ARG A 55 -4.07 -4.82 4.95
CA ARG A 55 -3.80 -5.30 3.60
C ARG A 55 -2.31 -5.35 3.33
N LEU A 56 -1.84 -6.42 2.68
CA LEU A 56 -0.46 -6.55 2.26
C LEU A 56 -0.17 -5.66 1.06
N THR A 57 0.94 -4.95 1.15
CA THR A 57 1.58 -4.22 0.05
C THR A 57 3.07 -4.50 0.08
N CYS A 58 3.83 -4.07 -0.93
CA CYS A 58 5.28 -4.19 -0.86
C CYS A 58 5.97 -2.83 -0.78
N GLU A 59 7.05 -2.78 -0.04
CA GLU A 59 7.97 -1.65 0.05
C GLU A 59 9.19 -1.93 -0.82
N MET A 60 9.52 -1.00 -1.71
CA MET A 60 10.60 -1.13 -2.67
C MET A 60 11.86 -0.41 -2.22
N TYR A 61 12.99 -1.10 -2.31
CA TYR A 61 14.32 -0.54 -2.15
C TYR A 61 15.08 -0.65 -3.46
N LEU A 62 15.84 0.40 -3.79
CA LEU A 62 16.73 0.39 -4.94
C LEU A 62 18.16 0.67 -4.48
N LEU A 63 19.07 -0.22 -4.82
CA LEU A 63 20.50 -0.06 -4.58
C LEU A 63 21.21 0.11 -5.92
N VAL A 64 21.97 1.19 -6.05
CA VAL A 64 22.68 1.54 -7.29
C VAL A 64 24.14 1.77 -6.95
N ALA A 65 25.05 1.09 -7.69
CA ALA A 65 26.47 1.35 -7.57
C ALA A 65 26.79 2.78 -8.06
N PRO A 66 27.35 3.65 -7.21
CA PRO A 66 27.66 5.03 -7.62
C PRO A 66 28.70 5.06 -8.73
N GLY A 67 28.48 5.89 -9.76
CA GLY A 67 29.45 6.13 -10.83
C GLY A 67 29.60 5.01 -11.86
N GLU A 68 28.86 3.91 -11.75
CA GLU A 68 28.96 2.79 -12.67
C GLU A 68 28.12 3.01 -13.94
N GLY A 69 28.80 3.04 -15.08
CA GLY A 69 28.19 3.19 -16.38
C GLY A 69 27.79 4.62 -16.74
N LYS A 70 27.47 4.82 -18.01
CA LYS A 70 26.95 6.09 -18.53
C LYS A 70 25.49 6.28 -18.15
N PRO A 71 24.96 7.52 -18.11
CA PRO A 71 23.57 7.78 -17.76
C PRO A 71 22.57 6.93 -18.56
N ARG A 72 22.77 6.76 -19.85
CA ARG A 72 21.91 5.96 -20.73
C ARG A 72 21.91 4.48 -20.36
N GLU A 73 23.08 3.93 -20.05
CA GLU A 73 23.23 2.54 -19.61
C GLU A 73 22.58 2.31 -18.25
N ARG A 74 22.77 3.25 -17.34
CA ARG A 74 22.17 3.21 -16.01
C ARG A 74 20.65 3.23 -16.08
N TYR A 75 20.09 4.05 -16.96
CA TYR A 75 18.64 4.10 -17.18
C TYR A 75 18.11 2.78 -17.78
N ALA A 76 18.81 2.22 -18.76
CA ALA A 76 18.43 0.92 -19.34
C ALA A 76 18.44 -0.21 -18.31
N ARG A 77 19.43 -0.22 -17.42
CA ARG A 77 19.50 -1.17 -16.30
C ARG A 77 18.33 -0.98 -15.33
N LEU A 78 17.99 0.26 -14.99
CA LEU A 78 16.87 0.57 -14.13
C LEU A 78 15.55 0.07 -14.73
N VAL A 79 15.30 0.34 -16.00
CA VAL A 79 14.09 -0.13 -16.70
C VAL A 79 14.01 -1.66 -16.69
N SER A 80 15.12 -2.35 -16.98
CA SER A 80 15.16 -3.81 -16.99
C SER A 80 14.89 -4.40 -15.61
N LEU A 81 15.51 -3.84 -14.57
CA LEU A 81 15.32 -4.26 -13.18
C LEU A 81 13.90 -4.01 -12.71
N HIS A 82 13.34 -2.84 -13.02
CA HIS A 82 11.97 -2.46 -12.68
C HIS A 82 10.97 -3.46 -13.28
N ARG A 83 11.08 -3.77 -14.56
CA ARG A 83 10.19 -4.73 -15.24
C ARG A 83 10.30 -6.14 -14.68
N ALA A 84 11.51 -6.58 -14.35
CA ALA A 84 11.71 -7.90 -13.74
C ALA A 84 11.10 -7.94 -12.32
N GLY A 85 11.31 -6.91 -11.52
CA GLY A 85 10.74 -6.78 -10.18
C GLY A 85 9.22 -6.76 -10.20
N GLU A 86 8.62 -6.00 -11.11
CA GLU A 86 7.16 -5.94 -11.27
C GLU A 86 6.55 -7.32 -11.57
N ARG A 87 7.16 -8.06 -12.52
CA ARG A 87 6.73 -9.43 -12.82
C ARG A 87 6.83 -10.37 -11.62
N ASP A 88 7.93 -10.27 -10.85
CA ASP A 88 8.13 -11.08 -9.65
C ASP A 88 7.09 -10.75 -8.56
N GLN A 89 6.79 -9.48 -8.35
CA GLN A 89 5.78 -9.02 -7.40
C GLN A 89 4.37 -9.48 -7.79
N LEU A 90 3.99 -9.31 -9.05
CA LEU A 90 2.69 -9.77 -9.57
C LEU A 90 2.54 -11.29 -9.46
N ALA A 91 3.61 -12.05 -9.74
CA ALA A 91 3.61 -13.50 -9.58
C ALA A 91 3.39 -13.95 -8.13
N ARG A 92 3.70 -13.09 -7.16
CA ARG A 92 3.45 -13.32 -5.72
C ARG A 92 2.08 -12.83 -5.25
N GLY A 93 1.25 -12.34 -6.15
CA GLY A 93 -0.10 -11.86 -5.87
C GLY A 93 -0.18 -10.44 -5.30
N LEU A 94 0.93 -9.69 -5.30
CA LEU A 94 0.92 -8.30 -4.86
C LEU A 94 0.31 -7.40 -5.93
N GLU A 95 -0.40 -6.36 -5.52
CA GLU A 95 -1.13 -5.45 -6.41
C GLU A 95 -0.53 -4.03 -6.40
N ASP A 96 0.09 -3.64 -5.29
CA ASP A 96 0.65 -2.31 -5.10
C ASP A 96 2.07 -2.37 -4.56
N ALA A 97 2.87 -1.36 -4.94
CA ALA A 97 4.20 -1.14 -4.42
C ALA A 97 4.37 0.30 -3.95
N HIS A 98 5.15 0.48 -2.89
CA HIS A 98 5.48 1.79 -2.33
C HIS A 98 6.99 1.97 -2.27
N ALA A 99 7.46 3.19 -2.51
CA ALA A 99 8.85 3.57 -2.35
C ALA A 99 8.95 4.85 -1.54
N TRP A 100 9.83 4.87 -0.55
CA TRP A 100 10.10 6.02 0.29
C TRP A 100 11.40 6.67 -0.18
N LEU A 101 11.31 7.82 -0.83
CA LEU A 101 12.48 8.53 -1.33
C LEU A 101 13.01 9.50 -0.27
N PRO A 102 14.32 9.44 0.05
CA PRO A 102 14.93 10.48 0.85
C PRO A 102 14.73 11.85 0.20
N PRO A 103 14.38 12.91 0.98
CA PRO A 103 14.10 14.23 0.41
C PRO A 103 15.20 14.79 -0.52
N PRO A 104 16.51 14.58 -0.26
CA PRO A 104 17.55 15.09 -1.14
C PRO A 104 17.52 14.56 -2.57
N ILE A 105 16.99 13.35 -2.79
CA ILE A 105 16.93 12.73 -4.12
C ILE A 105 15.52 12.72 -4.72
N ALA A 106 14.50 13.01 -3.92
CA ALA A 106 13.10 12.87 -4.32
C ALA A 106 12.75 13.66 -5.58
N LYS A 107 13.21 14.90 -5.71
CA LYS A 107 12.93 15.74 -6.88
C LYS A 107 13.51 15.16 -8.16
N LYS A 108 14.77 14.76 -8.16
CA LYS A 108 15.48 14.28 -9.35
C LYS A 108 15.09 12.84 -9.69
N PHE A 109 15.09 11.96 -8.73
CA PHE A 109 14.77 10.55 -8.94
C PHE A 109 13.26 10.34 -9.15
N GLY A 110 12.42 11.17 -8.56
CA GLY A 110 10.97 11.15 -8.76
C GLY A 110 10.55 11.30 -10.22
N ARG A 111 11.29 12.07 -11.02
CA ARG A 111 11.06 12.19 -12.47
C ARG A 111 11.28 10.86 -13.19
N ARG A 112 12.27 10.09 -12.79
CA ARG A 112 12.55 8.76 -13.36
C ARG A 112 11.47 7.77 -12.96
N LEU A 113 11.03 7.80 -11.72
CA LEU A 113 9.91 6.98 -11.25
C LEU A 113 8.62 7.33 -12.01
N ALA A 114 8.32 8.60 -12.22
CA ALA A 114 7.16 9.03 -13.01
C ALA A 114 7.20 8.46 -14.43
N SER A 115 8.38 8.41 -15.07
CA SER A 115 8.55 7.82 -16.41
C SER A 115 8.32 6.30 -16.43
N LEU A 116 8.39 5.64 -15.28
CA LEU A 116 8.13 4.20 -15.09
C LEU A 116 6.69 3.92 -14.60
N GLY A 117 5.84 4.93 -14.52
CA GLY A 117 4.45 4.79 -14.12
C GLY A 117 4.18 4.98 -12.62
N TRP A 118 5.20 5.34 -11.84
CA TRP A 118 5.00 5.68 -10.43
C TRP A 118 4.33 7.05 -10.28
N VAL A 119 3.48 7.17 -9.29
CA VAL A 119 2.77 8.41 -8.95
C VAL A 119 3.20 8.86 -7.57
N ARG A 120 3.53 10.14 -7.42
CA ARG A 120 3.74 10.74 -6.10
C ARG A 120 2.41 10.81 -5.36
N ASP A 121 2.39 10.28 -4.15
CA ASP A 121 1.16 10.13 -3.37
C ASP A 121 1.00 11.30 -2.38
N ASP A 122 0.69 12.47 -2.90
CA ASP A 122 0.55 13.70 -2.11
C ASP A 122 -0.78 13.79 -1.34
N ALA A 123 -1.75 12.91 -1.66
CA ALA A 123 -3.05 12.87 -0.99
C ALA A 123 -3.00 12.29 0.42
N TRP A 124 -1.91 11.63 0.78
CA TRP A 124 -1.77 10.88 2.01
C TRP A 124 -0.64 11.42 2.89
N THR A 125 -0.85 11.40 4.20
CA THR A 125 0.22 11.63 5.19
C THR A 125 0.65 10.28 5.73
N PRO A 126 1.89 9.83 5.48
CA PRO A 126 2.35 8.51 5.89
C PRO A 126 2.61 8.44 7.40
N TYR A 127 2.18 7.35 8.01
CA TYR A 127 2.53 6.97 9.37
C TYR A 127 3.15 5.58 9.35
N SER A 128 4.20 5.39 10.12
CA SER A 128 4.92 4.13 10.20
C SER A 128 5.09 3.70 11.65
N ARG A 129 4.99 2.40 11.89
CA ARG A 129 5.24 1.80 13.20
C ARG A 129 5.89 0.44 13.02
N ARG A 130 6.90 0.15 13.83
CA ARG A 130 7.38 -1.22 13.99
C ARG A 130 6.38 -2.01 14.84
N LEU A 131 5.99 -3.18 14.35
CA LEU A 131 5.10 -4.07 15.10
C LEU A 131 5.90 -4.78 16.19
N THR A 132 5.40 -4.68 17.41
CA THR A 132 5.96 -5.33 18.61
C THR A 132 4.83 -5.86 19.47
N LEU A 133 5.08 -6.92 20.21
CA LEU A 133 4.17 -7.43 21.25
C LEU A 133 4.22 -6.57 22.50
#